data_2876c977a648fc3d7d7cfaca2320ea52
#
_entry.id   2876c977a648fc3d7d7cfaca2320ea52
#
_cell.length_a   1.000
_cell.length_b   1.000
_cell.length_c   1.000
_cell.angle_alpha   90.00
_cell.angle_beta   90.00
_cell.angle_gamma   90.00
#
_symmetry.space_group_name_H-M   'P 1'
#
loop_
_entity.id
_entity.type
_entity.pdbx_description
1 polymer ?
#
loop_
_entity_poly.entity_id
_entity_poly.type
_entity_poly.pdbx_seq_one_letter_code
_entity_poly.pdbx_strand_id
1 'polypeptide(L)'
;MEKHEKIIELEAGSGAKKSSELIKKIRKNFFVSGKWKNISDDGAVFDLAQSYLSPVLSQKAKRTKKLVFTMDAFIVDPLFFPGGDIGKIAVCGTVNDLAVMGAQPLGLGLSLVIEEGFSEDELMKIAKSLGREAKKAGVPIVTGDTKVTEKGKIDKIEITTSGIGLAEKIIENGGAKAGDLIITSGDLGEHTVALLSVRFNYKTNVKSDSRALFGEIKATGKYLHACKDPTRGGLAANIVEIAEKSKIKIILEEKVLPYKKETLAIAELLGVDVLSFASEGRFIAAVSPKNVKKVLRILKKFNREAKIIGRAEKGKGVYLKTKLGILRPVESPRGRLIPRIC
;
A
#
# COMPACT_ATOMS: atom_id res chain seq x y z
N MET A 1 5.64 -43.24 5.41
CA MET A 1 4.99 -41.95 5.07
C MET A 1 6.09 -40.94 4.82
N GLU A 2 6.43 -40.68 3.57
CA GLU A 2 7.36 -39.59 3.22
C GLU A 2 6.76 -38.26 3.66
N LYS A 3 7.48 -37.56 4.54
CA LYS A 3 7.15 -36.17 4.85
C LYS A 3 7.44 -35.35 3.60
N HIS A 4 6.42 -35.05 2.80
CA HIS A 4 6.56 -34.04 1.75
C HIS A 4 7.08 -32.75 2.39
N GLU A 5 8.26 -32.33 2.02
CA GLU A 5 8.85 -31.08 2.44
C GLU A 5 7.93 -29.94 1.98
N LYS A 6 7.51 -29.07 2.91
CA LYS A 6 6.65 -27.92 2.58
C LYS A 6 7.53 -26.84 1.97
N ILE A 7 7.43 -26.67 0.67
CA ILE A 7 8.13 -25.61 -0.09
C ILE A 7 7.32 -24.30 -0.05
N ILE A 8 8.02 -23.18 -0.22
CA ILE A 8 7.40 -21.86 -0.37
C ILE A 8 6.99 -21.67 -1.82
N GLU A 9 5.70 -21.48 -2.04
CA GLU A 9 5.12 -21.24 -3.36
C GLU A 9 5.03 -19.74 -3.67
N LEU A 10 5.04 -19.37 -4.96
CA LEU A 10 4.93 -17.98 -5.43
C LEU A 10 3.71 -17.24 -4.86
N GLU A 11 2.60 -17.95 -4.65
CA GLU A 11 1.38 -17.40 -4.06
C GLU A 11 1.58 -16.83 -2.64
N ALA A 12 2.54 -17.34 -1.88
CA ALA A 12 2.84 -16.83 -0.55
C ALA A 12 3.50 -15.44 -0.57
N GLY A 13 4.03 -14.99 -1.72
CA GLY A 13 4.59 -13.65 -1.90
C GLY A 13 3.63 -12.64 -2.51
N SER A 14 2.49 -13.06 -3.04
CA SER A 14 1.58 -12.19 -3.82
C SER A 14 0.61 -11.32 -3.01
N GLY A 15 0.80 -11.25 -1.68
CA GLY A 15 -0.12 -10.56 -0.78
C GLY A 15 -1.29 -11.46 -0.34
N ALA A 16 -2.28 -10.90 0.33
CA ALA A 16 -3.49 -11.58 0.76
C ALA A 16 -3.26 -12.70 1.82
N LYS A 17 -4.14 -13.70 1.90
CA LYS A 17 -4.20 -14.64 3.03
C LYS A 17 -2.94 -15.51 3.19
N LYS A 18 -2.42 -16.11 2.11
CA LYS A 18 -1.22 -16.98 2.16
C LYS A 18 0.02 -16.20 2.59
N SER A 19 0.17 -14.97 2.09
CA SER A 19 1.25 -14.06 2.51
C SER A 19 1.17 -13.73 3.99
N SER A 20 -0.01 -13.36 4.49
CA SER A 20 -0.23 -13.07 5.91
C SER A 20 0.03 -14.28 6.80
N GLU A 21 -0.31 -15.49 6.37
CA GLU A 21 -0.03 -16.73 7.09
C GLU A 21 1.48 -17.03 7.15
N LEU A 22 2.20 -16.84 6.03
CA LEU A 22 3.66 -17.01 5.98
C LEU A 22 4.35 -15.99 6.89
N ILE A 23 4.01 -14.71 6.78
CA ILE A 23 4.54 -13.63 7.61
C ILE A 23 4.31 -13.94 9.11
N LYS A 24 3.11 -14.38 9.50
CA LYS A 24 2.83 -14.79 10.89
C LYS A 24 3.75 -15.92 11.37
N LYS A 25 4.06 -16.91 10.52
CA LYS A 25 4.99 -18.00 10.86
C LYS A 25 6.42 -17.50 11.03
N ILE A 26 6.88 -16.63 10.12
CA ILE A 26 8.23 -16.05 10.16
C ILE A 26 8.40 -15.20 11.45
N ARG A 27 7.43 -14.33 11.73
CA ARG A 27 7.46 -13.40 12.89
C ARG A 27 7.49 -14.11 14.24
N LYS A 28 6.99 -15.34 14.37
CA LYS A 28 7.10 -16.13 15.61
C LYS A 28 8.56 -16.38 16.02
N ASN A 29 9.50 -16.30 15.10
CA ASN A 29 10.92 -16.50 15.35
C ASN A 29 11.67 -15.19 15.66
N PHE A 30 10.99 -14.04 15.60
CA PHE A 30 11.64 -12.75 15.82
C PHE A 30 11.55 -12.31 17.27
N PHE A 31 12.64 -11.78 17.81
CA PHE A 31 12.59 -11.00 19.03
C PHE A 31 11.94 -9.65 18.73
N VAL A 32 10.79 -9.40 19.32
CA VAL A 32 10.08 -8.12 19.20
C VAL A 32 10.00 -7.47 20.57
N SER A 33 10.62 -6.29 20.71
CA SER A 33 10.50 -5.49 21.92
C SER A 33 9.09 -4.92 22.04
N GLY A 34 8.49 -4.98 23.24
CA GLY A 34 7.19 -4.36 23.54
C GLY A 34 7.13 -2.84 23.39
N LYS A 35 8.27 -2.19 23.10
CA LYS A 35 8.35 -0.76 22.79
C LYS A 35 7.83 -0.43 21.37
N TRP A 36 7.84 -1.40 20.44
CA TRP A 36 7.30 -1.26 19.11
C TRP A 36 5.84 -1.69 19.07
N LYS A 37 4.99 -0.86 18.50
CA LYS A 37 3.53 -1.08 18.31
C LYS A 37 3.18 -1.12 16.84
N ASN A 38 1.96 -1.49 16.51
CA ASN A 38 1.41 -1.50 15.14
C ASN A 38 2.26 -2.29 14.13
N ILE A 39 3.05 -3.25 14.60
CA ILE A 39 3.99 -4.03 13.79
C ILE A 39 3.32 -4.87 12.68
N SER A 40 2.01 -4.89 12.58
CA SER A 40 1.19 -5.53 11.53
C SER A 40 0.45 -4.53 10.65
N ASP A 41 0.64 -3.24 10.85
CA ASP A 41 0.13 -2.17 9.99
C ASP A 41 1.17 -1.85 8.89
N ASP A 42 0.94 -0.82 8.10
CA ASP A 42 1.84 -0.42 7.01
C ASP A 42 3.19 0.14 7.53
N GLY A 43 3.32 0.36 8.83
CA GLY A 43 4.56 0.74 9.49
C GLY A 43 4.54 0.44 10.98
N ALA A 44 5.68 0.03 11.51
CA ALA A 44 5.87 -0.14 12.94
C ALA A 44 6.07 1.22 13.64
N VAL A 45 5.50 1.37 14.83
CA VAL A 45 5.48 2.62 15.60
C VAL A 45 6.30 2.49 16.89
N PHE A 46 7.18 3.46 17.13
CA PHE A 46 7.96 3.58 18.34
C PHE A 46 7.65 4.92 19.04
N ASP A 47 7.31 4.86 20.32
CA ASP A 47 7.04 6.04 21.14
C ASP A 47 8.33 6.62 21.72
N LEU A 48 8.79 7.71 21.13
CA LEU A 48 10.03 8.37 21.56
C LEU A 48 9.95 8.90 22.98
N ALA A 49 8.77 9.34 23.44
CA ALA A 49 8.61 9.94 24.77
C ALA A 49 8.71 8.90 25.89
N GLN A 50 8.14 7.72 25.68
CA GLN A 50 8.19 6.65 26.68
C GLN A 50 9.58 6.03 26.81
N SER A 51 10.44 6.22 25.81
CA SER A 51 11.68 5.45 25.72
C SER A 51 12.95 6.25 25.98
N TYR A 52 12.95 7.57 25.76
CA TYR A 52 14.18 8.39 25.81
C TYR A 52 14.03 9.75 26.50
N LEU A 53 12.82 10.23 26.76
CA LEU A 53 12.65 11.48 27.49
C LEU A 53 12.56 11.22 28.98
N SER A 54 13.25 12.04 29.80
CA SER A 54 13.05 12.01 31.24
C SER A 54 11.58 12.28 31.58
N PRO A 55 11.06 11.75 32.71
CA PRO A 55 9.68 12.00 33.13
C PRO A 55 9.30 13.49 33.20
N VAL A 56 10.27 14.35 33.53
CA VAL A 56 10.08 15.81 33.59
C VAL A 56 9.93 16.44 32.21
N LEU A 57 10.66 15.98 31.20
CA LEU A 57 10.57 16.47 29.83
C LEU A 57 9.32 15.92 29.12
N SER A 58 8.91 14.68 29.43
CA SER A 58 7.69 14.09 28.87
C SER A 58 6.41 14.81 29.34
N GLN A 59 6.37 15.30 30.59
CA GLN A 59 5.24 16.09 31.10
C GLN A 59 5.14 17.49 30.48
N LYS A 60 6.28 18.09 30.08
CA LYS A 60 6.32 19.40 29.42
C LYS A 60 6.09 19.35 27.91
N ALA A 61 6.33 18.21 27.28
CA ALA A 61 6.11 18.04 25.85
C ALA A 61 4.60 17.85 25.55
N LYS A 62 3.91 18.93 25.26
CA LYS A 62 2.46 18.93 24.91
C LYS A 62 2.09 18.02 23.75
N ARG A 63 3.04 17.54 22.93
CA ARG A 63 2.86 16.59 21.83
C ARG A 63 4.13 15.76 21.64
N THR A 64 4.08 14.49 21.98
CA THR A 64 5.17 13.56 21.73
C THR A 64 5.08 13.01 20.32
N LYS A 65 6.13 13.17 19.54
CA LYS A 65 6.22 12.57 18.20
C LYS A 65 6.51 11.09 18.32
N LYS A 66 5.86 10.32 17.46
CA LYS A 66 6.07 8.88 17.30
C LYS A 66 6.92 8.64 16.07
N LEU A 67 7.93 7.79 16.19
CA LEU A 67 8.70 7.31 15.04
C LEU A 67 7.88 6.23 14.33
N VAL A 68 7.79 6.33 13.02
CA VAL A 68 7.24 5.29 12.15
C VAL A 68 8.35 4.78 11.27
N PHE A 69 8.46 3.46 11.15
CA PHE A 69 9.44 2.78 10.32
C PHE A 69 8.72 1.75 9.44
N THR A 70 9.03 1.72 8.17
CA THR A 70 8.54 0.74 7.19
C THR A 70 9.65 0.25 6.29
N MET A 71 9.41 -0.86 5.58
CA MET A 71 10.32 -1.46 4.63
C MET A 71 9.56 -2.27 3.60
N ASP A 72 9.90 -2.07 2.32
CA ASP A 72 9.34 -2.77 1.18
C ASP A 72 10.42 -3.31 0.26
N ALA A 73 10.15 -4.46 -0.36
CA ALA A 73 10.95 -5.04 -1.42
C ALA A 73 10.14 -5.07 -2.73
N PHE A 74 10.75 -4.57 -3.80
CA PHE A 74 10.12 -4.41 -5.11
C PHE A 74 10.78 -5.34 -6.14
N ILE A 75 9.95 -6.22 -6.71
CA ILE A 75 10.28 -7.09 -7.82
C ILE A 75 9.13 -6.97 -8.83
N VAL A 76 9.28 -6.12 -9.82
CA VAL A 76 8.23 -5.84 -10.80
C VAL A 76 8.64 -6.29 -12.20
N ASP A 77 7.69 -6.81 -12.94
CA ASP A 77 7.86 -7.14 -14.35
C ASP A 77 6.64 -6.67 -15.15
N PRO A 78 6.82 -5.82 -16.18
CA PRO A 78 8.09 -5.25 -16.64
C PRO A 78 8.66 -4.17 -15.72
N LEU A 79 9.97 -3.91 -15.80
CA LEU A 79 10.65 -2.87 -15.01
C LEU A 79 10.19 -1.45 -15.38
N PHE A 80 9.82 -1.25 -16.65
CA PHE A 80 9.31 0.00 -17.20
C PHE A 80 7.90 -0.20 -17.74
N PHE A 81 6.98 0.67 -17.38
CA PHE A 81 5.57 0.57 -17.75
C PHE A 81 4.96 1.96 -17.98
N PRO A 82 3.81 2.07 -18.65
CA PRO A 82 3.14 3.36 -18.81
C PRO A 82 2.88 4.06 -17.48
N GLY A 83 3.48 5.23 -17.30
CA GLY A 83 3.33 6.04 -16.08
C GLY A 83 4.40 5.85 -15.04
N GLY A 84 5.34 4.89 -15.18
CA GLY A 84 6.41 4.70 -14.20
C GLY A 84 7.41 3.59 -14.53
N ASP A 85 8.18 3.25 -13.53
CA ASP A 85 9.18 2.19 -13.50
C ASP A 85 9.36 1.68 -12.06
N ILE A 86 10.15 0.62 -11.90
CA ILE A 86 10.43 0.04 -10.57
C ILE A 86 11.01 1.08 -9.59
N GLY A 87 11.84 2.02 -10.05
CA GLY A 87 12.41 3.07 -9.19
C GLY A 87 11.34 4.05 -8.68
N LYS A 88 10.34 4.37 -9.52
CA LYS A 88 9.22 5.21 -9.10
C LYS A 88 8.37 4.54 -8.03
N ILE A 89 7.98 3.27 -8.21
CA ILE A 89 7.15 2.58 -7.22
C ILE A 89 7.92 2.33 -5.93
N ALA A 90 9.22 2.06 -5.98
CA ALA A 90 10.04 1.85 -4.80
C ALA A 90 10.06 3.08 -3.88
N VAL A 91 10.16 4.28 -4.44
CA VAL A 91 10.07 5.52 -3.64
C VAL A 91 8.64 5.77 -3.18
N CYS A 92 7.67 5.68 -4.10
CA CYS A 92 6.28 6.02 -3.79
C CYS A 92 5.66 5.06 -2.77
N GLY A 93 5.88 3.74 -2.89
CA GLY A 93 5.32 2.74 -1.97
C GLY A 93 5.76 2.99 -0.54
N THR A 94 7.06 3.05 -0.28
CA THR A 94 7.59 3.28 1.08
C THR A 94 7.18 4.65 1.65
N VAL A 95 7.14 5.69 0.81
CA VAL A 95 6.62 7.01 1.24
C VAL A 95 5.13 6.94 1.57
N ASN A 96 4.35 6.14 0.81
CA ASN A 96 2.91 5.98 1.01
C ASN A 96 2.61 5.23 2.31
N ASP A 97 3.35 4.18 2.65
CA ASP A 97 3.24 3.48 3.92
C ASP A 97 3.40 4.43 5.12
N LEU A 98 4.45 5.25 5.10
CA LEU A 98 4.64 6.27 6.13
C LEU A 98 3.47 7.26 6.16
N ALA A 99 3.01 7.70 4.98
CA ALA A 99 1.95 8.68 4.86
C ALA A 99 0.61 8.14 5.38
N VAL A 100 0.18 6.92 4.98
CA VAL A 100 -1.11 6.35 5.42
C VAL A 100 -1.14 6.10 6.92
N MET A 101 0.02 5.89 7.56
CA MET A 101 0.18 5.87 9.02
C MET A 101 0.13 7.27 9.66
N GLY A 102 -0.01 8.34 8.88
CA GLY A 102 -0.05 9.72 9.35
C GLY A 102 1.32 10.33 9.65
N ALA A 103 2.41 9.68 9.23
CA ALA A 103 3.76 10.16 9.46
C ALA A 103 4.24 11.09 8.35
N GLN A 104 5.00 12.10 8.73
CA GLN A 104 5.80 12.89 7.81
C GLN A 104 7.09 12.13 7.50
N PRO A 105 7.33 11.70 6.25
CA PRO A 105 8.56 11.05 5.86
C PRO A 105 9.77 11.96 6.08
N LEU A 106 10.88 11.39 6.56
CA LEU A 106 12.13 12.11 6.84
C LEU A 106 13.25 11.69 5.91
N GLY A 107 13.33 10.41 5.57
CA GLY A 107 14.39 9.88 4.73
C GLY A 107 14.15 8.42 4.38
N LEU A 108 14.79 7.97 3.31
CA LEU A 108 14.75 6.61 2.80
C LEU A 108 16.15 5.99 2.83
N GLY A 109 16.21 4.70 3.18
CA GLY A 109 17.31 3.81 2.87
C GLY A 109 17.01 3.04 1.58
N LEU A 110 18.05 2.71 0.79
CA LEU A 110 17.92 2.03 -0.50
C LEU A 110 18.91 0.86 -0.57
N SER A 111 18.43 -0.33 -0.90
CA SER A 111 19.27 -1.46 -1.26
C SER A 111 18.94 -1.90 -2.69
N LEU A 112 20.00 -2.09 -3.49
CA LEU A 112 19.92 -2.60 -4.85
C LEU A 112 20.65 -3.95 -4.92
N VAL A 113 19.96 -5.00 -5.36
CA VAL A 113 20.59 -6.26 -5.78
C VAL A 113 20.41 -6.37 -7.28
N ILE A 114 21.51 -6.49 -8.02
CA ILE A 114 21.55 -6.37 -9.48
C ILE A 114 22.11 -7.65 -10.04
N GLU A 115 21.47 -8.20 -11.06
CA GLU A 115 21.97 -9.36 -11.79
C GLU A 115 23.13 -8.98 -12.69
N GLU A 116 24.20 -9.80 -12.71
CA GLU A 116 25.31 -9.66 -13.66
C GLU A 116 24.80 -9.65 -15.11
N GLY A 117 25.24 -8.67 -15.90
CA GLY A 117 24.80 -8.46 -17.28
C GLY A 117 23.55 -7.59 -17.42
N PHE A 118 23.00 -7.06 -16.32
CA PHE A 118 21.94 -6.06 -16.40
C PHE A 118 22.48 -4.78 -17.06
N SER A 119 21.64 -4.14 -17.90
CA SER A 119 22.04 -2.93 -18.64
C SER A 119 22.34 -1.76 -17.71
N GLU A 120 23.54 -1.17 -17.82
CA GLU A 120 23.90 0.05 -17.09
C GLU A 120 22.99 1.24 -17.47
N ASP A 121 22.58 1.35 -18.74
CA ASP A 121 21.67 2.40 -19.20
C ASP A 121 20.29 2.26 -18.54
N GLU A 122 19.78 1.04 -18.39
CA GLU A 122 18.52 0.80 -17.69
C GLU A 122 18.64 1.10 -16.20
N LEU A 123 19.75 0.69 -15.57
CA LEU A 123 20.05 1.02 -14.18
C LEU A 123 20.08 2.54 -13.96
N MET A 124 20.74 3.29 -14.85
CA MET A 124 20.80 4.75 -14.75
C MET A 124 19.44 5.41 -14.98
N LYS A 125 18.56 4.86 -15.82
CA LYS A 125 17.17 5.31 -15.95
C LYS A 125 16.40 5.11 -14.65
N ILE A 126 16.54 3.95 -14.03
CA ILE A 126 15.92 3.62 -12.73
C ILE A 126 16.45 4.56 -11.63
N ALA A 127 17.78 4.75 -11.55
CA ALA A 127 18.40 5.65 -10.57
C ALA A 127 17.92 7.10 -10.72
N LYS A 128 17.82 7.61 -11.96
CA LYS A 128 17.24 8.93 -12.25
C LYS A 128 15.77 9.02 -11.82
N SER A 129 15.01 7.95 -11.99
CA SER A 129 13.61 7.89 -11.56
C SER A 129 13.50 7.91 -10.04
N LEU A 130 14.28 7.10 -9.32
CA LEU A 130 14.41 7.12 -7.86
C LEU A 130 14.66 8.55 -7.34
N GLY A 131 15.70 9.20 -7.85
CA GLY A 131 16.07 10.56 -7.44
C GLY A 131 15.01 11.61 -7.76
N ARG A 132 14.38 11.51 -8.92
CA ARG A 132 13.29 12.41 -9.35
C ARG A 132 12.06 12.28 -8.44
N GLU A 133 11.62 11.06 -8.16
CA GLU A 133 10.43 10.83 -7.34
C GLU A 133 10.69 11.14 -5.86
N ALA A 134 11.88 10.84 -5.33
CA ALA A 134 12.32 11.25 -4.00
C ALA A 134 12.29 12.80 -3.85
N LYS A 135 12.81 13.52 -4.85
CA LYS A 135 12.76 14.97 -4.88
C LYS A 135 11.32 15.51 -4.93
N LYS A 136 10.43 14.93 -5.75
CA LYS A 136 9.02 15.31 -5.82
C LYS A 136 8.28 15.07 -4.51
N ALA A 137 8.57 13.95 -3.85
CA ALA A 137 8.02 13.63 -2.55
C ALA A 137 8.59 14.50 -1.41
N GLY A 138 9.71 15.19 -1.65
CA GLY A 138 10.43 15.95 -0.64
C GLY A 138 11.11 15.07 0.41
N VAL A 139 11.48 13.82 0.04
CA VAL A 139 12.05 12.82 0.95
C VAL A 139 13.40 12.35 0.39
N PRO A 140 14.53 12.68 1.02
CA PRO A 140 15.85 12.30 0.52
C PRO A 140 16.12 10.80 0.70
N ILE A 141 16.86 10.20 -0.23
CA ILE A 141 17.51 8.90 -0.04
C ILE A 141 18.84 9.21 0.68
N VAL A 142 18.99 8.75 1.92
CA VAL A 142 20.06 9.17 2.82
C VAL A 142 21.15 8.13 3.04
N THR A 143 20.87 6.88 2.72
CA THR A 143 21.82 5.76 2.82
C THR A 143 21.42 4.67 1.86
N GLY A 144 22.36 3.77 1.54
CA GLY A 144 22.06 2.62 0.70
C GLY A 144 23.20 1.63 0.63
N ASP A 145 22.90 0.47 0.04
CA ASP A 145 23.86 -0.57 -0.28
C ASP A 145 23.58 -1.08 -1.71
N THR A 146 24.62 -1.59 -2.39
CA THR A 146 24.49 -2.13 -3.74
C THR A 146 25.29 -3.41 -3.85
N LYS A 147 24.66 -4.47 -4.36
CA LYS A 147 25.31 -5.74 -4.64
C LYS A 147 25.04 -6.17 -6.06
N VAL A 148 26.03 -6.81 -6.66
CA VAL A 148 25.87 -7.51 -7.94
C VAL A 148 26.01 -9.00 -7.64
N THR A 149 25.09 -9.80 -8.16
CA THR A 149 25.08 -11.26 -8.02
C THR A 149 25.16 -11.93 -9.39
N GLU A 150 25.51 -13.20 -9.42
CA GLU A 150 25.70 -13.98 -10.63
C GLU A 150 24.41 -14.09 -11.44
N LYS A 151 24.53 -14.22 -12.74
CA LYS A 151 23.42 -14.41 -13.66
C LYS A 151 22.52 -15.59 -13.27
N GLY A 152 21.21 -15.39 -13.30
CA GLY A 152 20.19 -16.41 -12.97
C GLY A 152 19.95 -16.61 -11.47
N LYS A 153 20.56 -15.78 -10.59
CA LYS A 153 20.30 -15.82 -9.14
C LYS A 153 19.16 -14.90 -8.71
N ILE A 154 18.95 -13.84 -9.46
CA ILE A 154 17.75 -12.97 -9.39
C ILE A 154 17.31 -12.67 -10.82
N ASP A 155 16.16 -12.02 -10.97
CA ASP A 155 15.71 -11.57 -12.28
C ASP A 155 15.94 -10.07 -12.42
N LYS A 156 17.00 -9.68 -13.11
CA LYS A 156 17.41 -8.32 -13.44
C LYS A 156 17.81 -7.49 -12.23
N ILE A 157 16.84 -7.03 -11.44
CA ILE A 157 17.07 -6.14 -10.29
C ILE A 157 15.99 -6.30 -9.23
N GLU A 158 16.39 -6.32 -7.98
CA GLU A 158 15.53 -6.12 -6.81
C GLU A 158 15.86 -4.79 -6.14
N ILE A 159 14.84 -4.04 -5.76
CA ILE A 159 14.97 -2.79 -5.04
C ILE A 159 14.29 -2.95 -3.69
N THR A 160 15.03 -2.79 -2.60
CA THR A 160 14.46 -2.70 -1.26
C THR A 160 14.62 -1.28 -0.75
N THR A 161 13.52 -0.70 -0.27
CA THR A 161 13.54 0.61 0.39
C THR A 161 13.06 0.48 1.82
N SER A 162 13.69 1.23 2.71
CA SER A 162 13.24 1.43 4.09
C SER A 162 12.97 2.92 4.31
N GLY A 163 11.97 3.22 5.11
CA GLY A 163 11.57 4.60 5.36
C GLY A 163 11.39 4.90 6.84
N ILE A 164 11.78 6.10 7.25
CA ILE A 164 11.50 6.62 8.58
C ILE A 164 10.67 7.90 8.49
N GLY A 165 9.75 8.07 9.43
CA GLY A 165 8.91 9.25 9.53
C GLY A 165 8.51 9.58 10.95
N LEU A 166 7.96 10.76 11.16
CA LEU A 166 7.46 11.22 12.45
C LEU A 166 5.97 11.56 12.36
N ALA A 167 5.18 11.08 13.33
CA ALA A 167 3.77 11.37 13.45
C ALA A 167 3.43 11.95 14.84
N GLU A 168 2.54 12.93 14.88
CA GLU A 168 1.90 13.38 16.13
C GLU A 168 0.73 12.45 16.51
N LYS A 169 0.00 11.97 15.50
CA LYS A 169 -1.12 11.04 15.62
C LYS A 169 -0.96 9.94 14.59
N ILE A 170 -0.97 8.70 15.03
CA ILE A 170 -1.00 7.54 14.15
C ILE A 170 -2.42 7.35 13.60
N ILE A 171 -2.50 7.04 12.31
CA ILE A 171 -3.71 6.56 11.65
C ILE A 171 -3.56 5.04 11.55
N GLU A 172 -4.34 4.32 12.32
CA GLU A 172 -4.24 2.85 12.41
C GLU A 172 -5.13 2.20 11.35
N ASN A 173 -4.72 1.05 10.80
CA ASN A 173 -5.57 0.28 9.90
C ASN A 173 -6.84 -0.22 10.61
N GLY A 174 -6.78 -0.43 11.93
CA GLY A 174 -7.89 -0.87 12.78
C GLY A 174 -8.72 0.24 13.41
N GLY A 175 -8.60 1.47 12.96
CA GLY A 175 -9.25 2.63 13.60
C GLY A 175 -10.67 2.94 13.11
N ALA A 176 -11.22 2.21 12.13
CA ALA A 176 -12.55 2.47 11.57
C ALA A 176 -13.67 2.16 12.58
N LYS A 177 -14.77 2.92 12.52
CA LYS A 177 -15.89 2.84 13.45
C LYS A 177 -17.20 2.58 12.71
N ALA A 178 -18.12 1.86 13.35
CA ALA A 178 -19.50 1.75 12.83
C ALA A 178 -20.10 3.15 12.66
N GLY A 179 -20.72 3.39 11.50
CA GLY A 179 -21.23 4.68 11.07
C GLY A 179 -20.27 5.51 10.21
N ASP A 180 -18.99 5.09 10.08
CA ASP A 180 -18.07 5.76 9.16
C ASP A 180 -18.46 5.50 7.70
N LEU A 181 -18.09 6.45 6.84
CA LEU A 181 -18.15 6.30 5.40
C LEU A 181 -16.79 5.87 4.89
N ILE A 182 -16.79 4.91 3.99
CA ILE A 182 -15.57 4.42 3.32
C ILE A 182 -15.37 5.22 2.05
N ILE A 183 -14.19 5.81 1.90
CA ILE A 183 -13.82 6.63 0.75
C ILE A 183 -12.59 6.04 0.03
N THR A 184 -12.45 6.39 -1.24
CA THR A 184 -11.19 6.27 -1.98
C THR A 184 -10.70 7.64 -2.43
N SER A 185 -9.39 7.81 -2.54
CA SER A 185 -8.77 9.06 -2.99
C SER A 185 -8.79 9.25 -4.52
N GLY A 186 -9.29 8.28 -5.28
CA GLY A 186 -9.37 8.36 -6.74
C GLY A 186 -9.73 7.03 -7.40
N ASP A 187 -9.48 6.94 -8.73
CA ASP A 187 -9.66 5.73 -9.52
C ASP A 187 -8.82 4.58 -8.99
N LEU A 188 -9.30 3.35 -9.15
CA LEU A 188 -8.66 2.15 -8.64
C LEU A 188 -8.16 1.23 -9.78
N GLY A 189 -7.09 0.47 -9.50
CA GLY A 189 -6.60 -0.61 -10.37
C GLY A 189 -5.79 -0.17 -11.58
N GLU A 190 -5.48 1.11 -11.74
CA GLU A 190 -4.78 1.63 -12.91
C GLU A 190 -3.33 1.11 -13.01
N HIS A 191 -2.66 0.89 -11.87
CA HIS A 191 -1.30 0.33 -11.85
C HIS A 191 -1.27 -1.07 -12.47
N THR A 192 -2.18 -1.93 -12.05
CA THR A 192 -2.31 -3.29 -12.62
C THR A 192 -2.51 -3.26 -14.12
N VAL A 193 -3.42 -2.41 -14.64
CA VAL A 193 -3.68 -2.30 -16.08
C VAL A 193 -2.43 -1.84 -16.83
N ALA A 194 -1.70 -0.87 -16.30
CA ALA A 194 -0.49 -0.35 -16.94
C ALA A 194 0.60 -1.44 -17.06
N LEU A 195 0.80 -2.26 -16.05
CA LEU A 195 1.74 -3.38 -16.12
C LEU A 195 1.29 -4.47 -17.10
N LEU A 196 0.03 -4.88 -16.99
CA LEU A 196 -0.52 -5.93 -17.85
C LEU A 196 -0.53 -5.53 -19.32
N SER A 197 -0.68 -4.23 -19.64
CA SER A 197 -0.63 -3.75 -21.02
C SER A 197 0.71 -4.06 -21.71
N VAL A 198 1.81 -3.95 -20.96
CA VAL A 198 3.14 -4.30 -21.50
C VAL A 198 3.33 -5.81 -21.54
N ARG A 199 2.96 -6.53 -20.44
CA ARG A 199 3.09 -8.00 -20.37
C ARG A 199 2.39 -8.74 -21.48
N PHE A 200 1.19 -8.30 -21.81
CA PHE A 200 0.33 -8.96 -22.81
C PHE A 200 0.23 -8.18 -24.12
N ASN A 201 1.06 -7.14 -24.28
CA ASN A 201 1.17 -6.34 -25.49
C ASN A 201 -0.18 -5.84 -26.02
N TYR A 202 -1.06 -5.32 -25.15
CA TYR A 202 -2.30 -4.68 -25.58
C TYR A 202 -2.24 -3.16 -25.46
N LYS A 203 -2.94 -2.47 -26.36
CA LYS A 203 -2.98 -1.01 -26.38
C LYS A 203 -3.95 -0.48 -25.34
N THR A 204 -3.50 0.47 -24.52
CA THR A 204 -4.33 1.21 -23.57
C THR A 204 -3.79 2.62 -23.37
N ASN A 205 -4.66 3.55 -22.99
CA ASN A 205 -4.28 4.89 -22.54
C ASN A 205 -4.09 4.96 -21.02
N VAL A 206 -4.37 3.88 -20.30
CA VAL A 206 -4.21 3.80 -18.84
C VAL A 206 -2.73 3.81 -18.49
N LYS A 207 -2.38 4.70 -17.57
CA LYS A 207 -1.04 4.78 -16.99
C LYS A 207 -1.12 4.41 -15.52
N SER A 208 -0.04 3.86 -14.99
CA SER A 208 0.07 3.61 -13.55
C SER A 208 -0.22 4.88 -12.76
N ASP A 209 -1.03 4.72 -11.73
CA ASP A 209 -1.40 5.76 -10.78
C ASP A 209 -0.33 6.04 -9.73
N SER A 210 0.83 5.34 -9.80
CA SER A 210 1.93 5.45 -8.81
C SER A 210 2.36 6.89 -8.57
N ARG A 211 2.28 7.32 -7.31
CA ARG A 211 2.69 8.66 -6.83
C ARG A 211 2.74 8.72 -5.30
N ALA A 212 3.46 9.68 -4.77
CA ALA A 212 3.49 9.94 -3.33
C ALA A 212 2.16 10.56 -2.84
N LEU A 213 1.61 10.03 -1.74
CA LEU A 213 0.32 10.42 -1.14
C LEU A 213 0.46 11.39 0.04
N PHE A 214 1.69 11.73 0.44
CA PHE A 214 1.93 12.52 1.64
C PHE A 214 1.18 13.86 1.65
N GLY A 215 1.09 14.56 0.51
CA GLY A 215 0.37 15.84 0.42
C GLY A 215 -1.13 15.71 0.77
N GLU A 216 -1.78 14.67 0.27
CA GLU A 216 -3.20 14.37 0.51
C GLU A 216 -3.45 13.97 1.97
N ILE A 217 -2.60 13.08 2.50
CA ILE A 217 -2.71 12.62 3.88
C ILE A 217 -2.40 13.75 4.86
N LYS A 218 -1.38 14.59 4.60
CA LYS A 218 -1.11 15.79 5.41
C LYS A 218 -2.32 16.71 5.50
N ALA A 219 -3.08 16.86 4.42
CA ALA A 219 -4.26 17.71 4.37
C ALA A 219 -5.51 17.10 5.03
N THR A 220 -5.62 15.77 5.03
CA THR A 220 -6.85 15.07 5.45
C THR A 220 -6.68 14.18 6.68
N GLY A 221 -5.49 13.73 7.01
CA GLY A 221 -5.19 12.69 8.00
C GLY A 221 -5.82 12.88 9.37
N LYS A 222 -5.95 14.14 9.84
CA LYS A 222 -6.61 14.44 11.13
C LYS A 222 -8.09 14.06 11.17
N TYR A 223 -8.73 13.85 10.02
CA TYR A 223 -10.14 13.46 9.88
C TYR A 223 -10.33 11.97 9.63
N LEU A 224 -9.24 11.25 9.32
CA LEU A 224 -9.27 9.84 9.02
C LEU A 224 -9.27 9.03 10.31
N HIS A 225 -10.12 8.02 10.38
CA HIS A 225 -10.16 7.04 11.47
C HIS A 225 -9.28 5.84 11.16
N ALA A 226 -9.31 5.36 9.91
CA ALA A 226 -8.42 4.35 9.36
C ALA A 226 -7.99 4.76 7.95
N CYS A 227 -6.81 4.34 7.52
CA CYS A 227 -6.28 4.61 6.19
C CYS A 227 -5.36 3.48 5.76
N LYS A 228 -5.39 3.13 4.48
CA LYS A 228 -4.49 2.15 3.86
C LYS A 228 -4.42 2.37 2.35
N ASP A 229 -3.27 2.12 1.73
CA ASP A 229 -3.13 2.12 0.29
C ASP A 229 -3.48 0.73 -0.29
N PRO A 230 -4.32 0.66 -1.34
CA PRO A 230 -4.78 -0.59 -1.92
C PRO A 230 -3.76 -1.15 -2.94
N THR A 231 -2.56 -1.49 -2.47
CA THR A 231 -1.49 -2.10 -3.25
C THR A 231 -1.77 -3.57 -3.53
N ARG A 232 -0.91 -4.50 -3.15
CA ARG A 232 -1.10 -5.94 -3.41
C ARG A 232 -2.44 -6.48 -2.89
N GLY A 233 -3.17 -7.18 -3.77
CA GLY A 233 -4.51 -7.67 -3.48
C GLY A 233 -5.61 -6.61 -3.60
N GLY A 234 -5.24 -5.38 -3.99
CA GLY A 234 -6.15 -4.29 -4.35
C GLY A 234 -7.12 -3.88 -3.25
N LEU A 235 -8.27 -3.35 -3.64
CA LEU A 235 -9.32 -2.96 -2.71
C LEU A 235 -9.78 -4.13 -1.84
N ALA A 236 -9.90 -5.35 -2.42
CA ALA A 236 -10.44 -6.50 -1.69
C ALA A 236 -9.60 -6.86 -0.47
N ALA A 237 -8.27 -7.06 -0.62
CA ALA A 237 -7.41 -7.43 0.48
C ALA A 237 -7.37 -6.35 1.57
N ASN A 238 -7.22 -5.10 1.14
CA ASN A 238 -6.98 -3.99 2.05
C ASN A 238 -8.22 -3.55 2.82
N ILE A 239 -9.41 -3.62 2.21
CA ILE A 239 -10.66 -3.30 2.91
C ILE A 239 -11.07 -4.42 3.89
N VAL A 240 -10.76 -5.68 3.57
CA VAL A 240 -10.96 -6.81 4.48
C VAL A 240 -10.05 -6.66 5.71
N GLU A 241 -8.79 -6.28 5.52
CA GLU A 241 -7.87 -6.01 6.63
C GLU A 241 -8.37 -4.89 7.55
N ILE A 242 -8.84 -3.78 6.99
CA ILE A 242 -9.44 -2.68 7.77
C ILE A 242 -10.64 -3.19 8.57
N ALA A 243 -11.54 -3.96 7.95
CA ALA A 243 -12.73 -4.48 8.61
C ALA A 243 -12.40 -5.44 9.76
N GLU A 244 -11.45 -6.36 9.55
CA GLU A 244 -11.02 -7.34 10.55
C GLU A 244 -10.34 -6.67 11.75
N LYS A 245 -9.36 -5.78 11.49
CA LYS A 245 -8.64 -5.05 12.54
C LYS A 245 -9.56 -4.11 13.31
N SER A 246 -10.54 -3.50 12.66
CA SER A 246 -11.53 -2.61 13.29
C SER A 246 -12.70 -3.36 13.93
N LYS A 247 -12.84 -4.67 13.68
CA LYS A 247 -13.95 -5.52 14.16
C LYS A 247 -15.33 -4.99 13.76
N ILE A 248 -15.48 -4.56 12.51
CA ILE A 248 -16.70 -3.98 11.95
C ILE A 248 -17.12 -4.72 10.68
N LYS A 249 -18.37 -4.48 10.27
CA LYS A 249 -18.87 -4.85 8.93
C LYS A 249 -18.70 -3.67 7.98
N ILE A 250 -18.22 -3.92 6.74
CA ILE A 250 -18.14 -2.91 5.69
C ILE A 250 -19.03 -3.35 4.51
N ILE A 251 -19.83 -2.43 3.99
CA ILE A 251 -20.61 -2.62 2.77
C ILE A 251 -20.10 -1.65 1.71
N LEU A 252 -19.54 -2.19 0.64
CA LEU A 252 -19.16 -1.45 -0.56
C LEU A 252 -20.35 -1.37 -1.52
N GLU A 253 -20.47 -0.30 -2.27
CA GLU A 253 -21.52 -0.08 -3.27
C GLU A 253 -20.92 -0.18 -4.69
N GLU A 254 -21.19 -1.28 -5.42
CA GLU A 254 -20.59 -1.55 -6.75
C GLU A 254 -20.80 -0.40 -7.74
N LYS A 255 -21.98 0.23 -7.73
CA LYS A 255 -22.36 1.32 -8.66
C LYS A 255 -21.45 2.53 -8.61
N VAL A 256 -20.76 2.76 -7.49
CA VAL A 256 -19.93 3.94 -7.25
C VAL A 256 -18.45 3.64 -7.19
N LEU A 257 -18.02 2.39 -7.33
CA LEU A 257 -16.59 2.05 -7.36
C LEU A 257 -15.92 2.72 -8.57
N PRO A 258 -14.86 3.51 -8.39
CA PRO A 258 -14.26 4.28 -9.47
C PRO A 258 -13.22 3.45 -10.24
N TYR A 259 -13.69 2.50 -11.00
CA TYR A 259 -12.88 1.80 -12.00
C TYR A 259 -13.13 2.37 -13.39
N LYS A 260 -12.07 2.64 -14.13
CA LYS A 260 -12.18 3.03 -15.55
C LYS A 260 -12.76 1.88 -16.38
N LYS A 261 -13.40 2.21 -17.49
CA LYS A 261 -13.96 1.21 -18.41
C LYS A 261 -12.91 0.22 -18.90
N GLU A 262 -11.71 0.71 -19.20
CA GLU A 262 -10.56 -0.10 -19.60
C GLU A 262 -10.13 -1.06 -18.50
N THR A 263 -10.14 -0.61 -17.23
CA THR A 263 -9.81 -1.44 -16.07
C THR A 263 -10.81 -2.59 -15.90
N LEU A 264 -12.10 -2.30 -16.05
CA LEU A 264 -13.15 -3.32 -16.01
C LEU A 264 -13.04 -4.31 -17.16
N ALA A 265 -12.81 -3.82 -18.38
CA ALA A 265 -12.66 -4.66 -19.58
C ALA A 265 -11.46 -5.63 -19.46
N ILE A 266 -10.33 -5.17 -18.92
CA ILE A 266 -9.15 -6.03 -18.72
C ILE A 266 -9.42 -7.07 -17.62
N ALA A 267 -10.09 -6.71 -16.54
CA ALA A 267 -10.46 -7.64 -15.48
C ALA A 267 -11.38 -8.76 -16.02
N GLU A 268 -12.37 -8.38 -16.84
CA GLU A 268 -13.28 -9.32 -17.50
C GLU A 268 -12.54 -10.23 -18.48
N LEU A 269 -11.69 -9.68 -19.34
CA LEU A 269 -10.88 -10.42 -20.31
C LEU A 269 -10.00 -11.49 -19.64
N LEU A 270 -9.44 -11.17 -18.48
CA LEU A 270 -8.56 -12.06 -17.73
C LEU A 270 -9.31 -12.99 -16.77
N GLY A 271 -10.62 -12.81 -16.59
CA GLY A 271 -11.41 -13.57 -15.61
C GLY A 271 -10.99 -13.30 -14.16
N VAL A 272 -10.44 -12.11 -13.86
CA VAL A 272 -9.94 -11.73 -12.54
C VAL A 272 -10.89 -10.72 -11.90
N ASP A 273 -11.19 -10.87 -10.60
CA ASP A 273 -11.98 -9.89 -9.87
C ASP A 273 -11.24 -8.54 -9.82
N VAL A 274 -11.83 -7.50 -10.40
CA VAL A 274 -11.26 -6.15 -10.45
C VAL A 274 -10.94 -5.57 -9.08
N LEU A 275 -11.62 -6.05 -8.01
CA LEU A 275 -11.32 -5.65 -6.64
C LEU A 275 -9.92 -6.05 -6.19
N SER A 276 -9.27 -6.99 -6.88
CA SER A 276 -7.89 -7.42 -6.61
C SER A 276 -6.82 -6.60 -7.33
N PHE A 277 -7.22 -5.68 -8.23
CA PHE A 277 -6.27 -4.86 -8.97
C PHE A 277 -5.61 -3.82 -8.07
N ALA A 278 -4.28 -3.78 -8.11
CA ALA A 278 -3.47 -2.88 -7.31
C ALA A 278 -3.48 -1.44 -7.81
N SER A 279 -3.38 -0.52 -6.88
CA SER A 279 -3.14 0.92 -7.07
C SER A 279 -1.95 1.34 -6.25
N GLU A 280 -1.00 2.08 -6.84
CA GLU A 280 0.26 2.49 -6.20
C GLU A 280 0.29 4.00 -5.84
N GLY A 281 -0.83 4.68 -6.00
CA GLY A 281 -0.96 6.11 -5.71
C GLY A 281 -2.37 6.50 -5.28
N ARG A 282 -3.04 5.59 -4.57
CA ARG A 282 -4.35 5.77 -3.98
C ARG A 282 -4.37 5.30 -2.54
N PHE A 283 -5.37 5.78 -1.78
CA PHE A 283 -5.69 5.22 -0.49
C PHE A 283 -7.18 5.04 -0.32
N ILE A 284 -7.55 4.13 0.56
CA ILE A 284 -8.88 3.93 1.10
C ILE A 284 -8.88 4.37 2.55
N ALA A 285 -9.96 4.99 3.00
CA ALA A 285 -10.04 5.48 4.37
C ALA A 285 -11.46 5.42 4.93
N ALA A 286 -11.53 5.30 6.26
CA ALA A 286 -12.77 5.44 7.02
C ALA A 286 -12.86 6.86 7.59
N VAL A 287 -13.99 7.54 7.38
CA VAL A 287 -14.20 8.94 7.74
C VAL A 287 -15.59 9.12 8.36
N SER A 288 -15.68 9.86 9.47
CA SER A 288 -16.98 10.15 10.06
C SER A 288 -17.90 10.94 9.11
N PRO A 289 -19.24 10.71 9.12
CA PRO A 289 -20.18 11.41 8.25
C PRO A 289 -20.08 12.94 8.34
N LYS A 290 -19.79 13.47 9.53
CA LYS A 290 -19.63 14.92 9.75
C LYS A 290 -18.44 15.53 9.00
N ASN A 291 -17.40 14.75 8.72
CA ASN A 291 -16.16 15.23 8.10
C ASN A 291 -16.04 14.87 6.61
N VAL A 292 -16.81 13.91 6.10
CA VAL A 292 -16.62 13.34 4.76
C VAL A 292 -16.73 14.38 3.64
N LYS A 293 -17.70 15.29 3.71
CA LYS A 293 -17.85 16.36 2.71
C LYS A 293 -16.59 17.25 2.63
N LYS A 294 -16.00 17.56 3.79
CA LYS A 294 -14.79 18.36 3.90
C LYS A 294 -13.58 17.60 3.35
N VAL A 295 -13.43 16.32 3.71
CA VAL A 295 -12.35 15.45 3.22
C VAL A 295 -12.42 15.32 1.71
N LEU A 296 -13.59 14.98 1.15
CA LEU A 296 -13.75 14.86 -0.30
C LEU A 296 -13.48 16.16 -1.05
N ARG A 297 -13.90 17.33 -0.50
CA ARG A 297 -13.59 18.63 -1.11
C ARG A 297 -12.07 18.86 -1.21
N ILE A 298 -11.31 18.41 -0.20
CA ILE A 298 -9.84 18.50 -0.22
C ILE A 298 -9.27 17.51 -1.24
N LEU A 299 -9.68 16.23 -1.18
CA LEU A 299 -9.16 15.18 -2.05
C LEU A 299 -9.43 15.44 -3.54
N LYS A 300 -10.59 16.01 -3.88
CA LYS A 300 -10.94 16.37 -5.26
C LYS A 300 -10.03 17.42 -5.89
N LYS A 301 -9.23 18.15 -5.09
CA LYS A 301 -8.16 19.01 -5.61
C LYS A 301 -6.96 18.21 -6.14
N PHE A 302 -6.75 16.99 -5.64
CA PHE A 302 -5.71 16.07 -6.07
C PHE A 302 -6.21 15.08 -7.13
N ASN A 303 -7.42 14.53 -6.93
CA ASN A 303 -8.07 13.63 -7.87
C ASN A 303 -9.60 13.85 -7.83
N ARG A 304 -10.19 14.19 -8.98
CA ARG A 304 -11.63 14.48 -9.13
C ARG A 304 -12.52 13.27 -8.83
N GLU A 305 -11.99 12.05 -9.01
CA GLU A 305 -12.70 10.78 -8.78
C GLU A 305 -12.72 10.33 -7.31
N ALA A 306 -12.13 11.12 -6.40
CA ALA A 306 -12.27 10.86 -4.97
C ALA A 306 -13.75 10.86 -4.56
N LYS A 307 -14.22 9.76 -3.95
CA LYS A 307 -15.63 9.58 -3.59
C LYS A 307 -15.86 8.60 -2.45
N ILE A 308 -17.09 8.58 -1.96
CA ILE A 308 -17.58 7.53 -1.05
C ILE A 308 -17.80 6.27 -1.88
N ILE A 309 -17.31 5.14 -1.37
CA ILE A 309 -17.45 3.82 -2.01
C ILE A 309 -18.22 2.83 -1.14
N GLY A 310 -18.55 3.19 0.10
CA GLY A 310 -19.26 2.31 1.02
C GLY A 310 -19.43 2.91 2.40
N ARG A 311 -19.85 2.07 3.33
CA ARG A 311 -20.07 2.44 4.73
C ARG A 311 -19.69 1.32 5.69
N ALA A 312 -19.35 1.71 6.90
CA ALA A 312 -19.07 0.80 8.02
C ALA A 312 -20.32 0.67 8.93
N GLU A 313 -20.60 -0.55 9.34
CA GLU A 313 -21.73 -0.90 10.19
C GLU A 313 -21.28 -1.77 11.37
N LYS A 314 -22.14 -1.93 12.38
CA LYS A 314 -21.93 -2.97 13.41
C LYS A 314 -22.00 -4.35 12.78
N GLY A 315 -21.13 -5.25 13.19
CA GLY A 315 -21.04 -6.62 12.66
C GLY A 315 -19.65 -6.99 12.20
N LYS A 316 -19.52 -7.98 11.33
CA LYS A 316 -18.24 -8.50 10.83
C LYS A 316 -18.32 -8.76 9.31
N GLY A 317 -17.13 -8.74 8.67
CA GLY A 317 -16.97 -9.08 7.25
C GLY A 317 -17.17 -7.90 6.31
N VAL A 318 -16.83 -8.13 5.05
CA VAL A 318 -16.97 -7.16 3.97
C VAL A 318 -17.94 -7.70 2.93
N TYR A 319 -18.81 -6.84 2.45
CA TYR A 319 -19.81 -7.19 1.44
C TYR A 319 -19.82 -6.14 0.33
N LEU A 320 -19.99 -6.60 -0.90
CA LEU A 320 -20.26 -5.76 -2.05
C LEU A 320 -21.77 -5.81 -2.34
N LYS A 321 -22.42 -4.68 -2.27
CA LYS A 321 -23.78 -4.53 -2.76
C LYS A 321 -23.75 -4.34 -4.26
N THR A 322 -24.20 -5.36 -4.99
CA THR A 322 -24.17 -5.38 -6.45
C THR A 322 -25.12 -4.35 -7.05
N LYS A 323 -24.99 -4.09 -8.37
CA LYS A 323 -25.91 -3.22 -9.11
C LYS A 323 -27.37 -3.67 -9.01
N LEU A 324 -27.61 -4.96 -8.81
CA LEU A 324 -28.94 -5.56 -8.59
C LEU A 324 -29.41 -5.51 -7.13
N GLY A 325 -28.59 -4.97 -6.21
CA GLY A 325 -28.93 -4.84 -4.78
C GLY A 325 -28.58 -6.07 -3.93
N ILE A 326 -28.02 -7.12 -4.50
CA ILE A 326 -27.60 -8.35 -3.80
C ILE A 326 -26.31 -8.08 -3.01
N LEU A 327 -26.21 -8.61 -1.80
CA LEU A 327 -24.99 -8.57 -1.02
C LEU A 327 -24.11 -9.79 -1.32
N ARG A 328 -22.95 -9.58 -1.93
CA ARG A 328 -21.92 -10.58 -2.18
C ARG A 328 -20.81 -10.42 -1.14
N PRO A 329 -20.37 -11.48 -0.44
CA PRO A 329 -19.21 -11.37 0.43
C PRO A 329 -17.96 -11.02 -0.38
N VAL A 330 -17.10 -10.17 0.20
CA VAL A 330 -15.77 -9.85 -0.32
C VAL A 330 -14.77 -10.48 0.63
N GLU A 331 -13.97 -11.39 0.11
CA GLU A 331 -12.89 -12.03 0.85
C GLU A 331 -11.53 -11.50 0.37
N SER A 332 -10.53 -11.61 1.23
CA SER A 332 -9.15 -11.41 0.80
C SER A 332 -8.83 -12.44 -0.30
N PRO A 333 -8.31 -12.02 -1.46
CA PRO A 333 -8.10 -12.91 -2.59
C PRO A 333 -7.28 -14.14 -2.19
N ARG A 334 -7.61 -15.30 -2.76
CA ARG A 334 -6.89 -16.56 -2.60
C ARG A 334 -6.33 -16.99 -3.93
N GLY A 335 -5.14 -17.59 -3.92
CA GLY A 335 -4.51 -18.10 -5.12
C GLY A 335 -3.54 -17.12 -5.78
N ARG A 336 -3.19 -17.39 -7.03
CA ARG A 336 -2.28 -16.56 -7.81
C ARG A 336 -2.94 -15.24 -8.18
N LEU A 337 -2.63 -14.21 -7.41
CA LEU A 337 -2.80 -12.84 -7.89
C LEU A 337 -1.82 -12.58 -9.04
N ILE A 338 -1.94 -11.41 -9.67
CA ILE A 338 -1.00 -10.99 -10.71
C ILE A 338 0.39 -10.93 -10.07
N PRO A 339 1.33 -11.81 -10.44
CA PRO A 339 2.63 -11.85 -9.79
C PRO A 339 3.49 -10.66 -10.23
N ARG A 340 4.47 -10.27 -9.39
CA ARG A 340 5.47 -9.24 -9.70
C ARG A 340 4.85 -7.92 -10.14
N ILE A 341 3.87 -7.45 -9.35
CA ILE A 341 3.18 -6.19 -9.65
C ILE A 341 3.85 -4.99 -8.95
N CYS A 342 4.56 -5.28 -7.87
CA CYS A 342 5.35 -4.29 -7.12
C CYS A 342 6.56 -4.92 -6.44
#